data_534894896f3225c2fe3c192c7642d186
#
_entry.id   534894896f3225c2fe3c192c7642d186
#
_cell.length_a   1.000
_cell.length_b   1.000
_cell.length_c   1.000
_cell.angle_alpha   90.00
_cell.angle_beta   90.00
_cell.angle_gamma   90.00
#
_symmetry.space_group_name_H-M   'P 1'
#
loop_
_entity.id
_entity.type
_entity.pdbx_description
1 polymer ?
#
loop_
_entity_poly.entity_id
_entity_poly.type
_entity_poly.pdbx_seq_one_letter_code
_entity_poly.pdbx_strand_id
1 'polypeptide(L)'
;MYRFVVDPENQILPDLAAKLPGRGLWIKADRVSLQSAIEKRLFDKTTRQNLKIKEGLLIELETLQSRRLLDLIRLARKAGQAVCGYEKVKELLSKDKVAILIQAFDGSGRGKSKLSTPDKAKFIGCLSALELGEAFGRQNAIHCAVTSGGLAKRIVDEAHRLKGLRPVSYTHLTLPTKA
;
A
#
# COMPACT_ATOMS: atom_id res chain seq x y z
N MET A 1 3.44 10.61 -4.95
CA MET A 1 4.89 10.94 -4.96
C MET A 1 5.50 10.52 -3.63
N TYR A 2 6.77 10.12 -3.64
CA TYR A 2 7.57 9.89 -2.44
C TYR A 2 8.51 11.06 -2.22
N ARG A 3 8.62 11.46 -0.97
CA ARG A 3 9.58 12.46 -0.52
C ARG A 3 10.84 11.77 0.00
N PHE A 4 11.98 12.32 -0.37
CA PHE A 4 13.29 11.95 0.18
C PHE A 4 13.97 13.21 0.72
N VAL A 5 14.85 13.03 1.67
CA VAL A 5 15.70 14.08 2.22
C VAL A 5 17.14 13.60 2.24
N VAL A 6 18.07 14.55 2.28
CA VAL A 6 19.50 14.28 2.45
C VAL A 6 19.84 14.52 3.92
N ASP A 7 20.46 13.54 4.57
CA ASP A 7 20.97 13.69 5.93
C ASP A 7 22.32 14.41 5.97
N PRO A 8 22.84 14.77 7.16
CA PRO A 8 24.14 15.42 7.29
C PRO A 8 25.34 14.60 6.78
N GLU A 9 25.17 13.29 6.62
CA GLU A 9 26.21 12.38 6.10
C GLU A 9 26.12 12.17 4.57
N ASN A 10 25.31 12.99 3.89
CA ASN A 10 25.01 12.90 2.45
C ASN A 10 24.33 11.59 2.05
N GLN A 11 23.53 11.01 2.93
CA GLN A 11 22.74 9.83 2.62
C GLN A 11 21.31 10.20 2.26
N ILE A 12 20.72 9.54 1.26
CA ILE A 12 19.32 9.66 0.89
C ILE A 12 18.46 8.85 1.86
N LEU A 13 17.49 9.52 2.48
CA LEU A 13 16.53 8.92 3.39
C LEU A 13 15.09 9.08 2.87
N PRO A 14 14.29 8.02 2.84
CA PRO A 14 12.87 8.12 2.52
C PRO A 14 12.10 8.80 3.66
N ASP A 15 11.23 9.74 3.33
CA ASP A 15 10.38 10.47 4.28
C ASP A 15 8.91 10.37 3.88
N LEU A 16 8.31 9.20 4.16
CA LEU A 16 6.92 8.91 3.82
C LEU A 16 5.91 9.79 4.56
N ALA A 17 6.28 10.28 5.74
CA ALA A 17 5.43 11.13 6.55
C ALA A 17 5.58 12.63 6.22
N ALA A 18 6.58 13.00 5.40
CA ALA A 18 6.95 14.37 5.07
C ALA A 18 7.23 15.24 6.32
N LYS A 19 7.91 14.65 7.31
CA LYS A 19 8.19 15.29 8.61
C LYS A 19 9.66 15.59 8.86
N LEU A 20 10.56 14.96 8.10
CA LEU A 20 11.99 15.17 8.30
C LEU A 20 12.39 16.57 7.85
N PRO A 21 13.34 17.22 8.57
CA PRO A 21 13.85 18.51 8.18
C PRO A 21 14.63 18.45 6.85
N GLY A 22 14.81 19.58 6.20
CA GLY A 22 15.58 19.70 4.97
C GLY A 22 14.72 19.82 3.72
N ARG A 23 15.42 20.13 2.62
CA ARG A 23 14.79 20.24 1.30
C ARG A 23 14.35 18.87 0.83
N GLY A 24 13.05 18.70 0.56
CA GLY A 24 12.50 17.47 0.01
C GLY A 24 12.80 17.30 -1.48
N LEU A 25 13.20 16.08 -1.84
CA LEU A 25 13.31 15.62 -3.22
C LEU A 25 12.09 14.72 -3.49
N TRP A 26 11.34 15.01 -4.54
CA TRP A 26 10.08 14.32 -4.81
C TRP A 26 10.17 13.47 -6.07
N ILE A 27 9.84 12.21 -5.95
CA ILE A 27 9.81 11.26 -7.07
C ILE A 27 8.42 10.63 -7.15
N LYS A 28 8.00 10.33 -8.39
CA LYS A 28 6.73 9.63 -8.63
C LYS A 28 6.70 8.30 -7.87
N ALA A 29 5.56 7.97 -7.27
CA ALA A 29 5.39 6.78 -6.46
C ALA A 29 5.15 5.53 -7.33
N ASP A 30 6.12 5.20 -8.15
CA ASP A 30 6.19 3.95 -8.90
C ASP A 30 7.62 3.42 -8.98
N ARG A 31 7.73 2.10 -9.10
CA ARG A 31 9.00 1.38 -9.09
C ARG A 31 9.94 1.82 -10.22
N VAL A 32 9.39 2.02 -11.42
CA VAL A 32 10.18 2.38 -12.62
C VAL A 32 10.84 3.74 -12.46
N SER A 33 10.07 4.73 -11.99
CA SER A 33 10.60 6.09 -11.74
C SER A 33 11.66 6.10 -10.66
N LEU A 34 11.47 5.35 -9.58
CA LEU A 34 12.43 5.25 -8.48
C LEU A 34 13.71 4.52 -8.92
N GLN A 35 13.57 3.41 -9.63
CA GLN A 35 14.71 2.67 -10.16
C GLN A 35 15.52 3.53 -11.14
N SER A 36 14.86 4.22 -12.05
CA SER A 36 15.52 5.17 -12.97
C SER A 36 16.23 6.31 -12.23
N ALA A 37 15.63 6.83 -11.15
CA ALA A 37 16.26 7.88 -10.35
C ALA A 37 17.55 7.40 -9.66
N ILE A 38 17.58 6.16 -9.19
CA ILE A 38 18.74 5.53 -8.57
C ILE A 38 19.83 5.28 -9.64
N GLU A 39 19.47 4.58 -10.73
CA GLU A 39 20.43 4.19 -11.79
C GLU A 39 21.07 5.39 -12.49
N LYS A 40 20.27 6.43 -12.78
CA LYS A 40 20.74 7.65 -13.44
C LYS A 40 21.31 8.70 -12.49
N ARG A 41 21.40 8.38 -11.20
CA ARG A 41 21.87 9.28 -10.15
C ARG A 41 21.17 10.64 -10.18
N LEU A 42 19.84 10.64 -10.33
CA LEU A 42 19.07 11.88 -10.44
C LEU A 42 19.07 12.69 -9.16
N PHE A 43 19.20 12.04 -8.01
CA PHE A 43 19.34 12.71 -6.71
C PHE A 43 20.61 13.59 -6.68
N ASP A 44 21.74 13.04 -7.12
CA ASP A 44 23.01 13.77 -7.18
C ASP A 44 22.92 14.98 -8.10
N LYS A 45 22.34 14.79 -9.29
CA LYS A 45 22.16 15.86 -10.27
C LYS A 45 21.30 17.01 -9.73
N THR A 46 20.25 16.66 -8.99
CA THR A 46 19.31 17.65 -8.44
C THR A 46 19.92 18.43 -7.28
N THR A 47 20.73 17.78 -6.45
CA THR A 47 21.36 18.41 -5.29
C THR A 47 22.72 19.00 -5.60
N ARG A 48 23.33 18.61 -6.71
CA ARG A 48 24.73 18.90 -7.08
C ARG A 48 25.74 18.39 -6.04
N GLN A 49 25.40 17.27 -5.40
CA GLN A 49 26.20 16.62 -4.36
C GLN A 49 26.38 15.15 -4.71
N ASN A 50 27.46 14.54 -4.27
CA ASN A 50 27.65 13.10 -4.38
C ASN A 50 26.96 12.41 -3.19
N LEU A 51 25.80 11.83 -3.45
CA LEU A 51 24.95 11.25 -2.41
C LEU A 51 25.17 9.74 -2.27
N LYS A 52 25.06 9.28 -1.05
CA LYS A 52 25.06 7.85 -0.72
C LYS A 52 23.64 7.32 -0.82
N ILE A 53 23.45 6.35 -1.70
CA ILE A 53 22.18 5.62 -1.84
C ILE A 53 22.40 4.24 -1.24
N LYS A 54 21.63 3.91 -0.21
CA LYS A 54 21.69 2.61 0.46
C LYS A 54 21.31 1.50 -0.52
N GLU A 55 22.06 0.43 -0.53
CA GLU A 55 21.67 -0.78 -1.23
C GLU A 55 20.33 -1.29 -0.69
N GLY A 56 19.43 -1.71 -1.58
CA GLY A 56 18.10 -2.17 -1.18
C GLY A 56 17.12 -1.04 -0.81
N LEU A 57 17.38 0.23 -1.16
CA LEU A 57 16.48 1.35 -0.88
C LEU A 57 15.04 1.11 -1.34
N LEU A 58 14.85 0.46 -2.51
CA LEU A 58 13.50 0.14 -3.02
C LEU A 58 12.77 -0.88 -2.15
N ILE A 59 13.48 -1.88 -1.65
CA ILE A 59 12.92 -2.92 -0.75
C ILE A 59 12.57 -2.29 0.59
N GLU A 60 13.44 -1.43 1.12
CA GLU A 60 13.19 -0.68 2.35
C GLU A 60 11.95 0.20 2.22
N LEU A 61 11.84 0.95 1.10
CA LEU A 61 10.71 1.81 0.82
C LEU A 61 9.39 1.03 0.72
N GLU A 62 9.40 -0.12 0.04
CA GLU A 62 8.23 -1.01 -0.06
C GLU A 62 7.80 -1.52 1.33
N THR A 63 8.77 -1.93 2.15
CA THR A 63 8.51 -2.39 3.53
C THR A 63 7.91 -1.28 4.39
N LEU A 64 8.48 -0.08 4.34
CA LEU A 64 7.97 1.08 5.08
C LEU A 64 6.56 1.47 4.60
N GLN A 65 6.31 1.43 3.30
CA GLN A 65 5.00 1.75 2.73
C GLN A 65 3.95 0.70 3.11
N SER A 66 4.30 -0.58 3.09
CA SER A 66 3.41 -1.66 3.53
C SER A 66 3.04 -1.50 5.01
N ARG A 67 4.02 -1.27 5.88
CA ARG A 67 3.78 -1.02 7.32
C ARG A 67 2.83 0.16 7.54
N ARG A 68 3.05 1.26 6.84
CA ARG A 68 2.20 2.45 6.94
C ARG A 68 0.75 2.16 6.55
N LEU A 69 0.52 1.40 5.49
CA LEU A 69 -0.82 0.96 5.08
C LEU A 69 -1.45 0.05 6.14
N LEU A 70 -0.70 -0.93 6.63
CA LEU A 70 -1.19 -1.86 7.67
C LEU A 70 -1.53 -1.14 8.97
N ASP A 71 -0.76 -0.13 9.37
CA ASP A 71 -1.06 0.68 10.55
C ASP A 71 -2.37 1.46 10.42
N LEU A 72 -2.69 1.97 9.23
CA LEU A 72 -3.99 2.59 8.97
C LEU A 72 -5.13 1.59 9.03
N ILE A 73 -4.94 0.37 8.51
CA ILE A 73 -5.93 -0.70 8.59
C ILE A 73 -6.14 -1.13 10.05
N ARG A 74 -5.08 -1.26 10.84
CA ARG A 74 -5.15 -1.53 12.29
C ARG A 74 -5.93 -0.43 13.01
N LEU A 75 -5.68 0.82 12.67
CA LEU A 75 -6.39 1.96 13.25
C LEU A 75 -7.88 1.93 12.88
N ALA A 76 -8.22 1.63 11.63
CA ALA A 76 -9.60 1.46 11.19
C ALA A 76 -10.30 0.30 11.93
N ARG A 77 -9.59 -0.82 12.15
CA ARG A 77 -10.10 -1.94 12.97
C ARG A 77 -10.40 -1.49 14.40
N LYS A 78 -9.48 -0.79 15.04
CA LYS A 78 -9.67 -0.28 16.42
C LYS A 78 -10.85 0.69 16.51
N ALA A 79 -11.09 1.46 15.46
CA ALA A 79 -12.21 2.39 15.35
C ALA A 79 -13.55 1.69 14.99
N GLY A 80 -13.58 0.36 14.83
CA GLY A 80 -14.76 -0.38 14.40
C GLY A 80 -15.14 -0.18 12.93
N GLN A 81 -14.25 0.41 12.13
CA GLN A 81 -14.47 0.72 10.70
C GLN A 81 -13.93 -0.36 9.76
N ALA A 82 -13.20 -1.34 10.25
CA ALA A 82 -12.66 -2.43 9.44
C ALA A 82 -13.01 -3.79 10.02
N VAL A 83 -13.42 -4.71 9.16
CA VAL A 83 -13.73 -6.10 9.49
C VAL A 83 -12.95 -7.06 8.62
N CYS A 84 -12.77 -8.28 9.11
CA CYS A 84 -12.03 -9.33 8.41
C CYS A 84 -12.80 -10.65 8.50
N GLY A 85 -12.75 -11.41 7.43
CA GLY A 85 -13.39 -12.69 7.26
C GLY A 85 -14.59 -12.65 6.32
N TYR A 86 -14.80 -13.74 5.60
CA TYR A 86 -15.80 -13.85 4.53
C TYR A 86 -17.21 -13.44 4.96
N GLU A 87 -17.72 -14.01 6.05
CA GLU A 87 -19.10 -13.76 6.49
C GLU A 87 -19.33 -12.29 6.91
N LYS A 88 -18.38 -11.71 7.65
CA LYS A 88 -18.48 -10.30 8.07
C LYS A 88 -18.41 -9.33 6.90
N VAL A 89 -17.54 -9.62 5.94
CA VAL A 89 -17.43 -8.81 4.71
C VAL A 89 -18.69 -8.93 3.88
N LYS A 90 -19.22 -10.15 3.70
CA LYS A 90 -20.47 -10.41 2.99
C LYS A 90 -21.66 -9.67 3.63
N GLU A 91 -21.74 -9.68 4.95
CA GLU A 91 -22.77 -8.94 5.69
C GLU A 91 -22.70 -7.43 5.44
N LEU A 92 -21.49 -6.83 5.47
CA LEU A 92 -21.33 -5.40 5.17
C LEU A 92 -21.67 -5.09 3.71
N LEU A 93 -21.31 -5.96 2.78
CA LEU A 93 -21.66 -5.81 1.36
C LEU A 93 -23.17 -5.83 1.16
N SER A 94 -23.89 -6.74 1.81
CA SER A 94 -25.36 -6.82 1.73
C SER A 94 -26.08 -5.57 2.28
N LYS A 95 -25.43 -4.84 3.21
CA LYS A 95 -25.93 -3.61 3.81
C LYS A 95 -25.49 -2.34 3.08
N ASP A 96 -24.78 -2.48 1.95
CA ASP A 96 -24.18 -1.36 1.18
C ASP A 96 -23.29 -0.41 2.04
N LYS A 97 -22.55 -0.98 3.01
CA LYS A 97 -21.72 -0.23 3.94
C LYS A 97 -20.23 -0.28 3.63
N VAL A 98 -19.83 -0.95 2.56
CA VAL A 98 -18.42 -1.12 2.20
C VAL A 98 -17.95 0.05 1.36
N ALA A 99 -16.95 0.78 1.85
CA ALA A 99 -16.22 1.81 1.10
C ALA A 99 -14.98 1.23 0.41
N ILE A 100 -14.35 0.22 1.03
CA ILE A 100 -13.17 -0.46 0.48
C ILE A 100 -13.32 -1.96 0.69
N LEU A 101 -13.19 -2.74 -0.38
CA LEU A 101 -13.00 -4.19 -0.34
C LEU A 101 -11.51 -4.49 -0.49
N ILE A 102 -10.95 -5.23 0.47
CA ILE A 102 -9.55 -5.65 0.46
C ILE A 102 -9.49 -7.16 0.32
N GLN A 103 -8.78 -7.65 -0.68
CA GLN A 103 -8.54 -9.08 -0.87
C GLN A 103 -7.05 -9.34 -1.03
N ALA A 104 -6.56 -10.38 -0.36
CA ALA A 104 -5.18 -10.81 -0.49
C ALA A 104 -4.88 -11.25 -1.92
N PHE A 105 -3.75 -10.80 -2.49
CA PHE A 105 -3.38 -11.17 -3.86
C PHE A 105 -3.06 -12.68 -3.99
N ASP A 106 -2.56 -13.31 -2.94
CA ASP A 106 -2.20 -14.72 -2.85
C ASP A 106 -3.33 -15.61 -2.30
N GLY A 107 -4.53 -15.05 -2.11
CA GLY A 107 -5.71 -15.83 -1.76
C GLY A 107 -6.23 -16.65 -2.95
N SER A 108 -6.93 -17.77 -2.66
CA SER A 108 -7.50 -18.62 -3.71
C SER A 108 -8.50 -17.87 -4.60
N GLY A 109 -8.44 -18.11 -5.91
CA GLY A 109 -9.35 -17.47 -6.87
C GLY A 109 -10.82 -17.78 -6.60
N ARG A 110 -11.15 -19.01 -6.17
CA ARG A 110 -12.51 -19.43 -5.81
C ARG A 110 -13.08 -18.65 -4.63
N GLY A 111 -12.25 -18.35 -3.62
CA GLY A 111 -12.68 -17.53 -2.48
C GLY A 111 -12.91 -16.07 -2.88
N LYS A 112 -12.03 -15.51 -3.71
CA LYS A 112 -12.10 -14.11 -4.13
C LYS A 112 -13.28 -13.82 -5.06
N SER A 113 -13.60 -14.72 -5.98
CA SER A 113 -14.70 -14.54 -6.94
C SER A 113 -16.09 -14.53 -6.31
N LYS A 114 -16.23 -15.02 -5.07
CA LYS A 114 -17.51 -15.03 -4.34
C LYS A 114 -17.93 -13.66 -3.81
N LEU A 115 -17.03 -12.70 -3.76
CA LEU A 115 -17.29 -11.33 -3.33
C LEU A 115 -16.96 -10.38 -4.44
N SER A 116 -17.91 -9.59 -4.88
CA SER A 116 -17.72 -8.54 -5.88
C SER A 116 -17.57 -7.18 -5.21
N THR A 117 -16.74 -6.33 -5.80
CA THR A 117 -16.60 -4.95 -5.35
C THR A 117 -17.80 -4.13 -5.82
N PRO A 118 -18.55 -3.47 -4.94
CA PRO A 118 -19.62 -2.56 -5.35
C PRO A 118 -19.08 -1.39 -6.19
N ASP A 119 -19.89 -0.86 -7.11
CA ASP A 119 -19.47 0.24 -8.00
C ASP A 119 -18.96 1.48 -7.26
N LYS A 120 -19.52 1.76 -6.09
CA LYS A 120 -19.13 2.89 -5.24
C LYS A 120 -17.91 2.61 -4.35
N ALA A 121 -17.52 1.36 -4.19
CA ALA A 121 -16.40 0.95 -3.35
C ALA A 121 -15.09 0.92 -4.13
N LYS A 122 -13.99 1.10 -3.40
CA LYS A 122 -12.64 0.92 -3.95
C LYS A 122 -12.16 -0.51 -3.66
N PHE A 123 -11.38 -1.05 -4.58
CA PHE A 123 -10.74 -2.36 -4.42
C PHE A 123 -9.25 -2.22 -4.11
N ILE A 124 -8.76 -2.96 -3.13
CA ILE A 124 -7.34 -3.07 -2.79
C ILE A 124 -6.94 -4.54 -2.87
N GLY A 125 -5.96 -4.85 -3.71
CA GLY A 125 -5.44 -6.21 -3.92
C GLY A 125 -3.91 -6.29 -3.89
N CYS A 126 -3.25 -5.37 -3.21
CA CYS A 126 -1.78 -5.28 -3.16
C CYS A 126 -1.15 -5.85 -1.90
N LEU A 127 -1.93 -6.42 -0.98
CA LEU A 127 -1.46 -7.02 0.27
C LEU A 127 -1.57 -8.55 0.21
N SER A 128 -0.63 -9.24 0.87
CA SER A 128 -0.69 -10.70 1.04
C SER A 128 -1.67 -11.11 2.15
N ALA A 129 -2.05 -12.38 2.18
CA ALA A 129 -2.88 -12.94 3.26
C ALA A 129 -2.19 -12.83 4.62
N LEU A 130 -0.87 -12.98 4.64
CA LEU A 130 -0.06 -12.84 5.86
C LEU A 130 -0.07 -11.40 6.37
N GLU A 131 0.17 -10.41 5.50
CA GLU A 131 0.13 -8.98 5.85
C GLU A 131 -1.25 -8.56 6.39
N LEU A 132 -2.31 -8.97 5.69
CA LEU A 132 -3.68 -8.69 6.16
C LEU A 132 -3.97 -9.39 7.49
N GLY A 133 -3.54 -10.63 7.66
CA GLY A 133 -3.65 -11.38 8.92
C GLY A 133 -3.01 -10.63 10.07
N GLU A 134 -1.81 -10.11 9.88
CA GLU A 134 -1.09 -9.31 10.87
C GLU A 134 -1.88 -8.06 11.30
N ALA A 135 -2.50 -7.35 10.36
CA ALA A 135 -3.32 -6.18 10.67
C ALA A 135 -4.55 -6.52 11.52
N PHE A 136 -5.09 -7.72 11.41
CA PHE A 136 -6.26 -8.19 12.15
C PHE A 136 -5.94 -9.11 13.34
N GLY A 137 -4.65 -9.31 13.66
CA GLY A 137 -4.22 -10.20 14.75
C GLY A 137 -4.54 -11.67 14.46
N ARG A 138 -4.45 -12.09 13.22
CA ARG A 138 -4.67 -13.46 12.74
C ARG A 138 -3.45 -13.94 11.97
N GLN A 139 -3.30 -15.24 11.80
CA GLN A 139 -2.24 -15.81 11.00
C GLN A 139 -2.36 -15.40 9.51
N ASN A 140 -3.58 -15.51 8.97
CA ASN A 140 -3.89 -15.15 7.59
C ASN A 140 -5.28 -14.48 7.51
N ALA A 141 -5.45 -13.60 6.52
CA ALA A 141 -6.72 -13.01 6.17
C ALA A 141 -6.81 -12.79 4.66
N ILE A 142 -7.90 -13.20 4.05
CA ILE A 142 -8.08 -13.13 2.60
C ILE A 142 -9.06 -12.01 2.24
N HIS A 143 -10.12 -11.84 3.02
CA HIS A 143 -11.18 -10.87 2.78
C HIS A 143 -11.28 -9.90 3.95
N CYS A 144 -11.16 -8.63 3.67
CA CYS A 144 -11.36 -7.53 4.62
C CYS A 144 -12.20 -6.44 3.96
N ALA A 145 -12.90 -5.68 4.76
CA ALA A 145 -13.65 -4.53 4.30
C ALA A 145 -13.49 -3.35 5.26
N VAL A 146 -13.51 -2.15 4.70
CA VAL A 146 -13.48 -0.89 5.44
C VAL A 146 -14.74 -0.11 5.11
N THR A 147 -15.42 0.39 6.13
CA THR A 147 -16.59 1.26 5.98
C THR A 147 -16.17 2.70 5.69
N SER A 148 -17.13 3.54 5.28
CA SER A 148 -16.88 4.97 5.04
C SER A 148 -16.39 5.68 6.31
N GLY A 149 -15.43 6.60 6.14
CA GLY A 149 -14.87 7.37 7.24
C GLY A 149 -13.56 8.06 6.83
N GLY A 150 -13.00 8.86 7.73
CA GLY A 150 -11.80 9.64 7.46
C GLY A 150 -10.56 8.79 7.17
N LEU A 151 -10.51 7.54 7.64
CA LEU A 151 -9.42 6.61 7.37
C LEU A 151 -9.50 5.98 5.99
N ALA A 152 -10.70 5.80 5.42
CA ALA A 152 -10.89 5.14 4.14
C ALA A 152 -10.09 5.80 3.01
N LYS A 153 -10.16 7.13 2.88
CA LYS A 153 -9.39 7.86 1.87
C LYS A 153 -7.89 7.67 2.04
N ARG A 154 -7.39 7.77 3.27
CA ARG A 154 -5.96 7.59 3.57
C ARG A 154 -5.48 6.18 3.25
N ILE A 155 -6.30 5.16 3.54
CA ILE A 155 -6.02 3.75 3.21
C ILE A 155 -5.90 3.59 1.70
N VAL A 156 -6.83 4.16 0.91
CA VAL A 156 -6.77 4.10 -0.55
C VAL A 156 -5.51 4.78 -1.10
N ASP A 157 -5.16 5.97 -0.59
CA ASP A 157 -3.98 6.72 -1.04
C ASP A 157 -2.69 5.94 -0.75
N GLU A 158 -2.54 5.37 0.45
CA GLU A 158 -1.36 4.58 0.80
C GLU A 158 -1.31 3.23 0.05
N ALA A 159 -2.45 2.60 -0.19
CA ALA A 159 -2.52 1.39 -1.01
C ALA A 159 -2.13 1.65 -2.46
N HIS A 160 -2.53 2.79 -3.01
CA HIS A 160 -2.15 3.19 -4.36
C HIS A 160 -0.64 3.38 -4.50
N ARG A 161 0.01 3.99 -3.50
CA ARG A 161 1.46 4.13 -3.44
C ARG A 161 2.16 2.78 -3.36
N LEU A 162 1.68 1.88 -2.49
CA LEU A 162 2.25 0.54 -2.36
C LEU A 162 2.11 -0.27 -3.66
N LYS A 163 0.95 -0.19 -4.31
CA LYS A 163 0.72 -0.85 -5.60
C LYS A 163 1.72 -0.38 -6.66
N GLY A 164 2.08 0.90 -6.67
CA GLY A 164 3.09 1.44 -7.59
C GLY A 164 4.50 0.89 -7.35
N LEU A 165 4.83 0.49 -6.12
CA LEU A 165 6.14 -0.10 -5.77
C LEU A 165 6.23 -1.59 -6.06
N ARG A 166 5.12 -2.33 -5.93
CA ARG A 166 5.10 -3.78 -6.10
C ARG A 166 5.19 -4.17 -7.56
N PRO A 167 5.88 -5.27 -7.89
CA PRO A 167 5.96 -5.75 -9.27
C PRO A 167 4.58 -6.02 -9.88
N VAL A 168 4.43 -5.80 -11.18
CA VAL A 168 3.17 -5.99 -11.93
C VAL A 168 2.62 -7.42 -11.80
N SER A 169 3.47 -8.42 -11.57
CA SER A 169 3.07 -9.81 -11.34
C SER A 169 2.10 -9.99 -10.15
N TYR A 170 2.18 -9.13 -9.13
CA TYR A 170 1.23 -9.14 -8.02
C TYR A 170 -0.15 -8.58 -8.40
N THR A 171 -0.24 -7.78 -9.45
CA THR A 171 -1.49 -7.17 -9.91
C THR A 171 -2.24 -8.04 -10.90
N HIS A 172 -1.57 -8.90 -11.67
CA HIS A 172 -2.21 -9.81 -12.63
C HIS A 172 -2.99 -10.96 -11.99
N LEU A 173 -2.63 -11.37 -10.78
CA LEU A 173 -3.33 -12.42 -10.03
C LEU A 173 -4.68 -11.95 -9.44
N THR A 174 -4.99 -10.67 -9.53
CA THR A 174 -6.16 -10.05 -8.87
C THR A 174 -7.24 -9.54 -9.81
N LEU A 175 -7.04 -9.62 -11.13
CA LEU A 175 -8.08 -9.28 -12.09
C LEU A 175 -8.95 -10.53 -12.34
N PRO A 176 -10.25 -10.50 -12.00
CA PRO A 176 -11.16 -11.49 -12.56
C PRO A 176 -11.20 -11.25 -14.07
N THR A 177 -10.73 -12.22 -14.83
CA THR A 177 -11.01 -12.27 -16.27
C THR A 177 -12.53 -12.33 -16.41
N LYS A 178 -13.13 -11.23 -16.87
CA LYS A 178 -14.47 -11.31 -17.42
C LYS A 178 -14.36 -12.22 -18.66
N ALA A 179 -14.81 -13.43 -18.51
CA ALA A 179 -15.23 -14.21 -19.65
C ALA A 179 -16.55 -13.67 -20.15
#